data_9dc9a362de7e918327d361391ba915d3
#
_entry.id   9dc9a362de7e918327d361391ba915d3
#
_cell.length_a   1.000
_cell.length_b   1.000
_cell.length_c   1.000
_cell.angle_alpha   90.00
_cell.angle_beta   90.00
_cell.angle_gamma   90.00
#
_symmetry.space_group_name_H-M   'P 1'
#
loop_
_entity.id
_entity.type
_entity.pdbx_description
1 polymer ?
#
loop_
_entity_poly.entity_id
_entity_poly.type
_entity_poly.pdbx_seq_one_letter_code
_entity_poly.pdbx_strand_id
1 'polypeptide(L)'
;VSAIPHLLCVEPGVYRSGQPPPTADSISELAGLGITRAVKLNSGTDSLGPCITIQQFDLNLWDQLVEPDNDELHRAVDAIVPGTLVHCENGNDRTGLVVALYRLKRGWSKADAESEMLDNGFHKTELGLWSYWRKQNEKDWI
;
A
#
# COMPACT_ATOMS: atom_id res chain seq x y z
N VAL A 1 4.11 3.99 -21.28
CA VAL A 1 3.69 4.81 -20.13
C VAL A 1 2.52 4.14 -19.44
N SER A 2 2.61 3.95 -18.13
CA SER A 2 1.54 3.35 -17.35
C SER A 2 0.33 4.28 -17.25
N ALA A 3 -0.88 3.70 -17.33
CA ALA A 3 -2.11 4.41 -17.05
C ALA A 3 -2.33 4.66 -15.56
N ILE A 4 -1.58 3.97 -14.71
CA ILE A 4 -1.74 3.96 -13.25
C ILE A 4 -0.63 4.78 -12.61
N PRO A 5 -0.95 5.81 -11.78
CA PRO A 5 0.07 6.67 -11.19
C PRO A 5 0.93 5.90 -10.19
N HIS A 6 2.24 6.14 -10.22
CA HIS A 6 3.22 5.57 -9.30
C HIS A 6 3.19 4.04 -9.21
N LEU A 7 2.89 3.36 -10.32
CA LEU A 7 2.88 1.90 -10.36
C LEU A 7 4.30 1.37 -10.28
N LEU A 8 4.58 0.57 -9.25
CA LEU A 8 5.89 -0.03 -9.01
C LEU A 8 5.72 -1.49 -8.59
N CYS A 9 6.68 -2.33 -8.99
CA CYS A 9 6.78 -3.70 -8.50
C CYS A 9 7.48 -3.70 -7.14
N VAL A 10 6.83 -4.28 -6.13
CA VAL A 10 7.41 -4.46 -4.79
C VAL A 10 8.28 -5.71 -4.75
N GLU A 11 7.71 -6.82 -5.19
CA GLU A 11 8.37 -8.11 -5.38
C GLU A 11 7.55 -8.89 -6.41
N PRO A 12 8.00 -10.03 -6.94
CA PRO A 12 7.22 -10.76 -7.93
C PRO A 12 5.80 -11.02 -7.45
N GLY A 13 4.82 -10.55 -8.23
CA GLY A 13 3.40 -10.69 -7.93
C GLY A 13 2.81 -9.65 -6.98
N VAL A 14 3.60 -8.74 -6.43
CA VAL A 14 3.11 -7.68 -5.53
C VAL A 14 3.48 -6.32 -6.10
N TYR A 15 2.48 -5.45 -6.22
CA TYR A 15 2.62 -4.12 -6.81
C TYR A 15 2.07 -3.05 -5.88
N ARG A 16 2.54 -1.82 -6.08
CA ARG A 16 2.05 -0.65 -5.36
C ARG A 16 1.74 0.46 -6.34
N SER A 17 0.78 1.32 -6.02
CA SER A 17 0.44 2.47 -6.86
C SER A 17 -0.37 3.53 -6.11
N GLY A 18 -0.62 4.67 -6.78
CA GLY A 18 -1.71 5.56 -6.44
C GLY A 18 -3.05 5.01 -6.91
N GLN A 19 -4.10 5.82 -6.80
CA GLN A 19 -5.45 5.41 -7.19
C GLN A 19 -5.50 5.06 -8.68
N PRO A 20 -5.78 3.80 -9.06
CA PRO A 20 -5.94 3.46 -10.47
C PRO A 20 -7.17 4.14 -11.06
N PRO A 21 -7.06 4.78 -12.24
CA PRO A 21 -8.22 5.33 -12.90
C PRO A 21 -9.21 4.23 -13.31
N PRO A 22 -10.53 4.52 -13.32
CA PRO A 22 -11.54 3.52 -13.71
C PRO A 22 -11.67 3.45 -15.24
N THR A 23 -10.57 3.15 -15.92
CA THR A 23 -10.48 3.15 -17.37
C THR A 23 -10.14 1.77 -17.90
N ALA A 24 -10.49 1.52 -19.16
CA ALA A 24 -10.15 0.27 -19.84
C ALA A 24 -8.63 0.03 -19.86
N ASP A 25 -7.84 1.09 -20.01
CA ASP A 25 -6.38 0.98 -20.02
C ASP A 25 -5.83 0.53 -18.66
N SER A 26 -6.35 1.08 -17.57
CA SER A 26 -5.97 0.65 -16.21
C SER A 26 -6.32 -0.81 -15.97
N ILE A 27 -7.55 -1.19 -16.32
CA ILE A 27 -8.05 -2.57 -16.12
C ILE A 27 -7.20 -3.55 -16.94
N SER A 28 -6.90 -3.20 -18.18
CA SER A 28 -6.07 -4.03 -19.06
C SER A 28 -4.64 -4.16 -18.53
N GLU A 29 -4.08 -3.09 -18.01
CA GLU A 29 -2.72 -3.10 -17.43
C GLU A 29 -2.66 -4.01 -16.20
N LEU A 30 -3.64 -3.91 -15.31
CA LEU A 30 -3.71 -4.77 -14.12
C LEU A 30 -3.84 -6.24 -14.50
N ALA A 31 -4.69 -6.54 -15.47
CA ALA A 31 -4.83 -7.91 -15.98
C ALA A 31 -3.52 -8.45 -16.55
N GLY A 32 -2.81 -7.62 -17.32
CA GLY A 32 -1.52 -8.00 -17.90
C GLY A 32 -0.44 -8.28 -16.88
N LEU A 33 -0.54 -7.68 -15.69
CA LEU A 33 0.37 -7.93 -14.58
C LEU A 33 -0.04 -9.13 -13.71
N GLY A 34 -1.17 -9.75 -14.00
CA GLY A 34 -1.69 -10.87 -13.21
C GLY A 34 -2.29 -10.44 -11.87
N ILE A 35 -2.68 -9.17 -11.74
CA ILE A 35 -3.29 -8.66 -10.52
C ILE A 35 -4.76 -9.08 -10.49
N THR A 36 -5.15 -9.73 -9.39
CA THR A 36 -6.52 -10.19 -9.15
C THR A 36 -7.11 -9.63 -7.86
N ARG A 37 -6.32 -8.89 -7.09
CA ARG A 37 -6.70 -8.37 -5.79
C ARG A 37 -6.12 -6.97 -5.60
N ALA A 38 -6.90 -6.08 -5.00
CA ALA A 38 -6.41 -4.78 -4.57
C ALA A 38 -6.60 -4.62 -3.07
N VAL A 39 -5.55 -4.22 -2.37
CA VAL A 39 -5.59 -3.76 -0.99
C VAL A 39 -5.69 -2.24 -1.05
N LYS A 40 -6.89 -1.72 -0.80
CA LYS A 40 -7.23 -0.31 -0.92
C LYS A 40 -7.16 0.35 0.45
N LEU A 41 -6.36 1.40 0.56
CA LEU A 41 -6.07 2.06 1.84
C LEU A 41 -6.74 3.42 2.00
N ASN A 42 -7.44 3.88 0.97
CA ASN A 42 -8.17 5.15 1.00
C ASN A 42 -9.67 4.92 0.93
N SER A 43 -10.45 5.97 1.13
CA SER A 43 -11.90 5.93 1.01
C SER A 43 -12.36 5.93 -0.46
N GLY A 44 -13.64 5.77 -0.67
CA GLY A 44 -14.24 5.75 -1.99
C GLY A 44 -14.40 4.34 -2.54
N THR A 45 -14.86 4.24 -3.78
CA THR A 45 -15.12 2.97 -4.45
C THR A 45 -14.23 2.84 -5.69
N ASP A 46 -13.60 1.68 -5.83
CA ASP A 46 -12.82 1.38 -7.04
C ASP A 46 -13.72 0.72 -8.09
N SER A 47 -13.47 1.07 -9.36
CA SER A 47 -14.14 0.47 -10.52
C SER A 47 -13.08 -0.16 -11.42
N LEU A 48 -12.54 -1.29 -11.00
CA LEU A 48 -11.42 -1.97 -11.66
C LEU A 48 -11.83 -3.25 -12.39
N GLY A 49 -13.14 -3.40 -12.64
CA GLY A 49 -13.69 -4.54 -13.36
C GLY A 49 -13.98 -5.74 -12.47
N PRO A 50 -14.64 -6.78 -13.02
CA PRO A 50 -15.14 -7.91 -12.22
C PRO A 50 -14.04 -8.90 -11.81
N CYS A 51 -12.85 -8.82 -12.42
CA CYS A 51 -11.76 -9.76 -12.15
C CYS A 51 -10.89 -9.37 -10.96
N ILE A 52 -11.11 -8.19 -10.38
CA ILE A 52 -10.32 -7.70 -9.23
C ILE A 52 -11.18 -7.66 -8.00
N THR A 53 -10.76 -8.39 -6.96
CA THR A 53 -11.39 -8.35 -5.64
C THR A 53 -10.79 -7.19 -4.85
N ILE A 54 -11.63 -6.26 -4.41
CA ILE A 54 -11.19 -5.10 -3.62
C ILE A 54 -11.35 -5.43 -2.14
N GLN A 55 -10.25 -5.33 -1.38
CA GLN A 55 -10.28 -5.36 0.07
C GLN A 55 -9.91 -3.97 0.58
N GLN A 56 -10.85 -3.32 1.26
CA GLN A 56 -10.64 -1.97 1.77
C GLN A 56 -10.25 -2.00 3.23
N PHE A 57 -9.16 -1.33 3.54
CA PHE A 57 -8.68 -1.09 4.90
C PHE A 57 -8.57 0.41 5.06
N ASP A 58 -9.63 1.03 5.57
CA ASP A 58 -9.71 2.48 5.61
C ASP A 58 -8.77 3.04 6.67
N LEU A 59 -7.61 3.50 6.21
CA LEU A 59 -6.67 4.26 7.04
C LEU A 59 -7.06 5.74 6.97
N ASN A 60 -8.32 6.02 7.28
CA ASN A 60 -8.88 7.36 7.16
C ASN A 60 -8.29 8.29 8.21
N LEU A 61 -7.35 9.11 7.76
CA LEU A 61 -6.67 10.06 8.61
C LEU A 61 -7.31 11.42 8.44
N TRP A 62 -8.38 11.66 9.21
CA TRP A 62 -8.98 12.98 9.31
C TRP A 62 -7.97 14.01 9.81
N ASP A 63 -7.05 13.54 10.65
CA ASP A 63 -6.04 14.35 11.29
C ASP A 63 -4.69 13.67 11.08
N GLN A 64 -3.77 14.35 10.44
CA GLN A 64 -2.40 13.88 10.20
C GLN A 64 -1.66 13.55 11.49
N LEU A 65 -2.18 13.97 12.65
CA LEU A 65 -1.59 13.70 13.95
C LEU A 65 -2.04 12.38 14.56
N VAL A 66 -3.11 11.75 14.02
CA VAL A 66 -3.67 10.52 14.57
C VAL A 66 -2.96 9.32 13.96
N GLU A 67 -2.50 8.40 14.82
CA GLU A 67 -1.95 7.12 14.36
C GLU A 67 -3.05 6.23 13.82
N PRO A 68 -2.77 5.44 12.77
CA PRO A 68 -3.74 4.45 12.28
C PRO A 68 -3.91 3.31 13.28
N ASP A 69 -5.03 2.59 13.15
CA ASP A 69 -5.32 1.44 13.98
C ASP A 69 -4.33 0.30 13.70
N ASN A 70 -3.67 -0.20 14.74
CA ASN A 70 -2.67 -1.25 14.63
C ASN A 70 -3.25 -2.54 14.07
N ASP A 71 -4.43 -2.96 14.52
CA ASP A 71 -5.05 -4.19 14.03
C ASP A 71 -5.43 -4.09 12.57
N GLU A 72 -5.92 -2.94 12.13
CA GLU A 72 -6.25 -2.68 10.73
C GLU A 72 -5.01 -2.80 9.85
N LEU A 73 -3.88 -2.26 10.30
CA LEU A 73 -2.62 -2.36 9.55
C LEU A 73 -2.13 -3.80 9.47
N HIS A 74 -2.22 -4.58 10.53
CA HIS A 74 -1.87 -6.00 10.49
C HIS A 74 -2.76 -6.75 9.49
N ARG A 75 -4.06 -6.48 9.47
CA ARG A 75 -4.97 -7.09 8.50
C ARG A 75 -4.62 -6.71 7.06
N ALA A 76 -4.29 -5.44 6.83
CA ALA A 76 -3.91 -4.98 5.49
C ALA A 76 -2.64 -5.69 5.00
N VAL A 77 -1.62 -5.78 5.84
CA VAL A 77 -0.37 -6.47 5.51
C VAL A 77 -0.62 -7.96 5.25
N ASP A 78 -1.44 -8.61 6.08
CA ASP A 78 -1.76 -10.03 5.91
C ASP A 78 -2.55 -10.31 4.63
N ALA A 79 -3.25 -9.32 4.09
CA ALA A 79 -4.00 -9.46 2.84
C ALA A 79 -3.09 -9.42 1.60
N ILE A 80 -1.84 -9.04 1.73
CA ILE A 80 -0.90 -8.96 0.61
C ILE A 80 -0.39 -10.36 0.28
N VAL A 81 -0.81 -10.87 -0.87
CA VAL A 81 -0.42 -12.17 -1.43
C VAL A 81 -0.05 -11.97 -2.90
N PRO A 82 0.57 -12.96 -3.58
CA PRO A 82 0.84 -12.82 -5.02
C PRO A 82 -0.43 -12.48 -5.81
N GLY A 83 -0.33 -11.53 -6.74
CA GLY A 83 -1.45 -11.00 -7.49
C GLY A 83 -2.11 -9.78 -6.85
N THR A 84 -1.45 -9.15 -5.88
CA THR A 84 -2.00 -8.01 -5.13
C THR A 84 -1.41 -6.67 -5.58
N LEU A 85 -2.30 -5.69 -5.75
CA LEU A 85 -1.95 -4.27 -5.84
C LEU A 85 -2.29 -3.60 -4.51
N VAL A 86 -1.33 -2.91 -3.90
CA VAL A 86 -1.55 -2.07 -2.72
C VAL A 86 -1.62 -0.63 -3.19
N HIS A 87 -2.70 0.08 -2.89
CA HIS A 87 -2.81 1.47 -3.31
C HIS A 87 -3.55 2.36 -2.29
N CYS A 88 -3.28 3.64 -2.40
CA CYS A 88 -4.05 4.71 -1.78
C CYS A 88 -4.29 5.78 -2.86
N GLU A 89 -4.50 7.03 -2.49
CA GLU A 89 -4.76 8.06 -3.50
C GLU A 89 -3.51 8.38 -4.33
N ASN A 90 -2.39 8.70 -3.69
CA ASN A 90 -1.15 9.11 -4.36
C ASN A 90 -0.10 7.99 -4.45
N GLY A 91 -0.22 6.96 -3.64
CA GLY A 91 0.74 5.86 -3.62
C GLY A 91 2.00 6.15 -2.81
N ASN A 92 2.04 7.23 -2.04
CA ASN A 92 3.23 7.68 -1.32
C ASN A 92 3.18 7.35 0.17
N ASP A 93 2.14 7.79 0.88
CA ASP A 93 2.15 7.79 2.35
C ASP A 93 1.51 6.54 2.95
N ARG A 94 0.21 6.34 2.81
CA ARG A 94 -0.47 5.15 3.34
C ARG A 94 0.07 3.89 2.68
N THR A 95 0.20 3.91 1.36
CA THR A 95 0.80 2.80 0.62
C THR A 95 2.25 2.57 1.06
N GLY A 96 3.03 3.64 1.21
CA GLY A 96 4.41 3.56 1.67
C GLY A 96 4.53 2.88 3.03
N LEU A 97 3.69 3.27 3.99
CA LEU A 97 3.68 2.65 5.31
C LEU A 97 3.37 1.15 5.24
N VAL A 98 2.28 0.79 4.55
CA VAL A 98 1.86 -0.62 4.47
C VAL A 98 2.92 -1.47 3.76
N VAL A 99 3.53 -0.96 2.69
CA VAL A 99 4.60 -1.68 2.00
C VAL A 99 5.83 -1.84 2.90
N ALA A 100 6.20 -0.81 3.66
CA ALA A 100 7.31 -0.92 4.61
C ALA A 100 7.05 -1.98 5.69
N LEU A 101 5.84 -2.01 6.26
CA LEU A 101 5.44 -3.04 7.21
C LEU A 101 5.47 -4.43 6.58
N TYR A 102 5.03 -4.56 5.33
CA TYR A 102 5.11 -5.80 4.58
C TYR A 102 6.57 -6.25 4.40
N ARG A 103 7.50 -5.31 4.16
CA ARG A 103 8.93 -5.62 4.08
C ARG A 103 9.45 -6.17 5.40
N LEU A 104 9.01 -5.62 6.54
CA LEU A 104 9.37 -6.18 7.84
C LEU A 104 8.88 -7.62 7.97
N LYS A 105 7.64 -7.88 7.56
CA LYS A 105 7.08 -9.24 7.55
C LYS A 105 7.91 -10.19 6.69
N ARG A 106 8.51 -9.69 5.61
CA ARG A 106 9.35 -10.45 4.71
C ARG A 106 10.81 -10.56 5.17
N GLY A 107 11.11 -10.06 6.36
CA GLY A 107 12.44 -10.20 6.96
C GLY A 107 13.40 -9.06 6.68
N TRP A 108 12.95 -7.95 6.12
CA TRP A 108 13.80 -6.78 5.92
C TRP A 108 14.14 -6.12 7.26
N SER A 109 15.33 -5.50 7.34
CA SER A 109 15.65 -4.63 8.46
C SER A 109 14.76 -3.38 8.43
N LYS A 110 14.53 -2.81 9.60
CA LYS A 110 13.76 -1.56 9.69
C LYS A 110 14.44 -0.42 8.93
N ALA A 111 15.76 -0.35 9.00
CA ALA A 111 16.52 0.69 8.29
C ALA A 111 16.32 0.60 6.78
N ASP A 112 16.37 -0.60 6.21
CA ASP A 112 16.20 -0.79 4.77
C ASP A 112 14.76 -0.50 4.34
N ALA A 113 13.77 -0.94 5.11
CA ALA A 113 12.37 -0.68 4.83
C ALA A 113 12.05 0.81 4.90
N GLU A 114 12.62 1.52 5.89
CA GLU A 114 12.44 2.97 6.02
C GLU A 114 13.07 3.72 4.86
N SER A 115 14.29 3.33 4.47
CA SER A 115 14.98 3.96 3.33
C SER A 115 14.16 3.84 2.06
N GLU A 116 13.62 2.65 1.77
CA GLU A 116 12.75 2.45 0.61
C GLU A 116 11.48 3.30 0.70
N MET A 117 10.85 3.33 1.87
CA MET A 117 9.63 4.10 2.10
C MET A 117 9.84 5.58 1.80
N LEU A 118 10.94 6.15 2.30
CA LEU A 118 11.28 7.56 2.08
C LEU A 118 11.67 7.83 0.63
N ASP A 119 12.42 6.93 0.01
CA ASP A 119 12.83 7.05 -1.40
C ASP A 119 11.63 7.02 -2.35
N ASN A 120 10.55 6.36 -1.97
CA ASN A 120 9.33 6.27 -2.77
C ASN A 120 8.29 7.34 -2.41
N GLY A 121 8.69 8.39 -1.72
CA GLY A 121 7.90 9.61 -1.57
C GLY A 121 7.09 9.74 -0.30
N PHE A 122 7.35 8.90 0.71
CA PHE A 122 6.69 9.05 2.00
C PHE A 122 7.04 10.41 2.63
N HIS A 123 6.03 11.11 3.14
CA HIS A 123 6.20 12.41 3.76
C HIS A 123 6.18 12.31 5.29
N LYS A 124 7.30 12.67 5.93
CA LYS A 124 7.38 12.70 7.40
C LYS A 124 6.41 13.70 8.04
N THR A 125 5.86 14.60 7.23
CA THR A 125 4.82 15.54 7.65
C THR A 125 3.48 14.87 7.91
N GLU A 126 3.30 13.64 7.44
CA GLU A 126 2.20 12.76 7.83
C GLU A 126 2.49 12.21 9.24
N LEU A 127 2.30 13.05 10.25
CA LEU A 127 2.83 12.83 11.59
C LEU A 127 2.27 11.56 12.26
N GLY A 128 0.98 11.25 12.05
CA GLY A 128 0.37 10.04 12.60
C GLY A 128 0.97 8.78 12.02
N LEU A 129 1.16 8.74 10.69
CA LEU A 129 1.80 7.60 10.02
C LEU A 129 3.26 7.47 10.42
N TRP A 130 3.98 8.58 10.48
CA TRP A 130 5.39 8.58 10.85
C TRP A 130 5.59 8.15 12.30
N SER A 131 4.76 8.66 13.22
CA SER A 131 4.76 8.26 14.63
C SER A 131 4.52 6.76 14.79
N TYR A 132 3.52 6.22 14.08
CA TYR A 132 3.24 4.79 14.09
C TYR A 132 4.45 3.99 13.62
N TRP A 133 5.03 4.35 12.48
CA TRP A 133 6.20 3.66 11.91
C TRP A 133 7.37 3.63 12.89
N ARG A 134 7.66 4.77 13.52
CA ARG A 134 8.80 4.87 14.45
C ARG A 134 8.70 3.93 15.65
N LYS A 135 7.50 3.56 16.04
CA LYS A 135 7.26 2.65 17.17
C LYS A 135 7.34 1.17 16.78
N GLN A 136 7.38 0.86 15.50
CA GLN A 136 7.35 -0.54 15.06
C GLN A 136 8.73 -1.19 15.18
N ASN A 137 8.73 -2.46 15.52
CA ASN A 137 9.93 -3.30 15.57
C ASN A 137 9.79 -4.42 14.55
N GLU A 138 10.92 -4.87 14.01
CA GLU A 138 10.96 -5.93 13.00
C GLU A 138 10.22 -7.19 13.46
N LYS A 139 10.47 -7.61 14.70
CA LYS A 139 9.90 -8.83 15.27
C LYS A 139 8.39 -8.79 15.50
N ASP A 140 7.79 -7.61 15.51
CA ASP A 140 6.34 -7.49 15.65
C ASP A 140 5.60 -7.84 14.35
N TRP A 141 6.33 -7.96 13.24
CA TRP A 141 5.78 -8.17 11.90
C TRP A 141 6.20 -9.48 11.24
N ILE A 142 7.09 -10.22 11.86
CA ILE A 142 7.53 -11.52 11.33
C ILE A 142 6.48 -12.59 11.60
#